data_849434bc543b0990bd83b87180bcc1c4
#
_entry.id   849434bc543b0990bd83b87180bcc1c4
#
_cell.length_a   1.000
_cell.length_b   1.000
_cell.length_c   1.000
_cell.angle_alpha   90.00
_cell.angle_beta   90.00
_cell.angle_gamma   90.00
#
_symmetry.space_group_name_H-M   'P 1'
#
loop_
_entity.id
_entity.type
_entity.pdbx_description
1 polymer ?
#
loop_
_entity_poly.entity_id
_entity_poly.type
_entity_poly.pdbx_seq_one_letter_code
_entity_poly.pdbx_strand_id
1 'polypeptide(L)'
;MEELGFPDRHYVEAVEGWLGLGDVSEAAREFKRLSPEGAAHPVALEMHWRILSAQLAWPEALRAAQRYIEVAPQLPAGWIHQSYSLHELRRTDEAFQFLHAVVLKFPEESVIPYNLACYACQMGQLDVAQRWLNQAVRIGGKASVKGMAEDDTDLKPLWPYIESL
;
A
#
# COMPACT_ATOMS: atom_id res chain seq x y z
N MET A 1 -15.91 -11.04 -8.59
CA MET A 1 -14.60 -11.14 -9.24
C MET A 1 -14.38 -12.62 -9.51
N GLU A 2 -14.01 -12.98 -10.73
CA GLU A 2 -13.74 -14.37 -11.09
C GLU A 2 -12.51 -14.89 -10.33
N GLU A 3 -12.53 -16.13 -9.84
CA GLU A 3 -11.39 -16.68 -9.13
C GLU A 3 -10.25 -16.99 -10.10
N LEU A 4 -9.02 -16.73 -9.64
CA LEU A 4 -7.83 -17.08 -10.41
C LEU A 4 -7.73 -18.61 -10.53
N GLY A 5 -7.74 -19.10 -11.77
CA GLY A 5 -7.70 -20.54 -12.07
C GLY A 5 -6.29 -21.14 -11.97
N PHE A 6 -6.22 -22.50 -11.99
CA PHE A 6 -4.95 -23.21 -12.12
C PHE A 6 -4.42 -23.05 -13.57
N PRO A 7 -3.08 -22.92 -13.82
CA PRO A 7 -2.01 -22.96 -12.82
C PRO A 7 -1.67 -21.59 -12.16
N ASP A 8 -2.24 -20.47 -12.61
CA ASP A 8 -1.87 -19.13 -12.18
C ASP A 8 -2.07 -18.91 -10.67
N ARG A 9 -3.15 -19.49 -10.11
CA ARG A 9 -3.39 -19.45 -8.67
C ARG A 9 -2.21 -20.03 -7.88
N HIS A 10 -1.66 -21.16 -8.31
CA HIS A 10 -0.51 -21.80 -7.66
C HIS A 10 0.73 -20.88 -7.72
N TYR A 11 0.96 -20.20 -8.84
CA TYR A 11 2.09 -19.28 -8.97
C TYR A 11 1.94 -18.06 -8.07
N VAL A 12 0.74 -17.48 -7.96
CA VAL A 12 0.46 -16.36 -7.04
C VAL A 12 0.68 -16.78 -5.59
N GLU A 13 0.20 -17.95 -5.18
CA GLU A 13 0.43 -18.50 -3.83
C GLU A 13 1.94 -18.70 -3.55
N ALA A 14 2.71 -19.18 -4.54
CA ALA A 14 4.16 -19.29 -4.42
C ALA A 14 4.85 -17.93 -4.30
N VAL A 15 4.42 -16.94 -5.09
CA VAL A 15 4.92 -15.55 -4.98
C VAL A 15 4.70 -15.00 -3.57
N GLU A 16 3.51 -15.16 -3.03
CA GLU A 16 3.19 -14.71 -1.68
C GLU A 16 4.07 -15.40 -0.63
N GLY A 17 4.27 -16.71 -0.76
CA GLY A 17 5.15 -17.49 0.11
C GLY A 17 6.59 -17.00 0.09
N TRP A 18 7.16 -16.76 -1.09
CA TRP A 18 8.52 -16.24 -1.24
C TRP A 18 8.69 -14.82 -0.70
N LEU A 19 7.70 -13.94 -0.91
CA LEU A 19 7.68 -12.61 -0.31
C LEU A 19 7.62 -12.68 1.22
N GLY A 20 6.85 -13.63 1.78
CA GLY A 20 6.78 -13.86 3.21
C GLY A 20 8.10 -14.35 3.83
N LEU A 21 8.92 -15.07 3.04
CA LEU A 21 10.26 -15.52 3.41
C LEU A 21 11.35 -14.45 3.13
N GLY A 22 10.99 -13.33 2.52
CA GLY A 22 11.94 -12.26 2.14
C GLY A 22 12.74 -12.57 0.87
N ASP A 23 12.45 -13.66 0.15
CA ASP A 23 13.13 -14.01 -1.11
C ASP A 23 12.42 -13.37 -2.31
N VAL A 24 12.71 -12.10 -2.51
CA VAL A 24 12.14 -11.28 -3.59
C VAL A 24 12.57 -11.80 -4.98
N SER A 25 13.74 -12.44 -5.08
CA SER A 25 14.24 -12.98 -6.34
C SER A 25 13.43 -14.18 -6.80
N GLU A 26 13.13 -15.11 -5.88
CA GLU A 26 12.27 -16.26 -6.18
C GLU A 26 10.82 -15.81 -6.44
N ALA A 27 10.29 -14.86 -5.64
CA ALA A 27 8.98 -14.28 -5.90
C ALA A 27 8.86 -13.71 -7.33
N ALA A 28 9.87 -12.95 -7.78
CA ALA A 28 9.89 -12.40 -9.13
C ALA A 28 10.02 -13.49 -10.22
N ARG A 29 10.66 -14.61 -9.90
CA ARG A 29 10.78 -15.76 -10.80
C ARG A 29 9.45 -16.48 -10.99
N GLU A 30 8.77 -16.76 -9.88
CA GLU A 30 7.43 -17.37 -9.91
C GLU A 30 6.40 -16.48 -10.61
N PHE A 31 6.44 -15.17 -10.37
CA PHE A 31 5.55 -14.21 -11.03
C PHE A 31 5.64 -14.27 -12.57
N LYS A 32 6.83 -14.47 -13.13
CA LYS A 32 7.05 -14.57 -14.58
C LYS A 32 6.43 -15.82 -15.22
N ARG A 33 5.96 -16.78 -14.41
CA ARG A 33 5.30 -18.01 -14.89
C ARG A 33 3.80 -17.84 -15.11
N LEU A 34 3.23 -16.72 -14.62
CA LEU A 34 1.83 -16.40 -14.82
C LEU A 34 1.50 -16.26 -16.31
N SER A 35 0.32 -16.73 -16.69
CA SER A 35 -0.25 -16.42 -17.99
C SER A 35 -0.51 -14.91 -18.12
N PRO A 36 -0.65 -14.37 -19.35
CA PRO A 36 -1.03 -12.97 -19.53
C PRO A 36 -2.33 -12.58 -18.82
N GLU A 37 -3.31 -13.48 -18.82
CA GLU A 37 -4.61 -13.33 -18.16
C GLU A 37 -4.44 -13.37 -16.63
N GLY A 38 -3.65 -14.33 -16.13
CA GLY A 38 -3.33 -14.45 -14.71
C GLY A 38 -2.57 -13.24 -14.17
N ALA A 39 -1.60 -12.72 -14.92
CA ALA A 39 -0.84 -11.54 -14.55
C ALA A 39 -1.69 -10.24 -14.54
N ALA A 40 -2.82 -10.22 -15.25
CA ALA A 40 -3.78 -9.12 -15.23
C ALA A 40 -4.82 -9.22 -14.10
N HIS A 41 -4.85 -10.33 -13.38
CA HIS A 41 -5.79 -10.51 -12.27
C HIS A 41 -5.41 -9.61 -11.08
N PRO A 42 -6.38 -9.00 -10.35
CA PRO A 42 -6.10 -8.07 -9.25
C PRO A 42 -5.14 -8.63 -8.18
N VAL A 43 -5.27 -9.91 -7.81
CA VAL A 43 -4.36 -10.55 -6.84
C VAL A 43 -2.92 -10.61 -7.37
N ALA A 44 -2.74 -10.90 -8.66
CA ALA A 44 -1.41 -10.90 -9.28
C ALA A 44 -0.83 -9.47 -9.39
N LEU A 45 -1.66 -8.46 -9.67
CA LEU A 45 -1.24 -7.07 -9.70
C LEU A 45 -0.79 -6.59 -8.32
N GLU A 46 -1.46 -7.04 -7.25
CA GLU A 46 -1.03 -6.84 -5.85
C GLU A 46 0.37 -7.43 -5.63
N MET A 47 0.57 -8.69 -5.99
CA MET A 47 1.87 -9.36 -5.85
C MET A 47 2.97 -8.69 -6.68
N HIS A 48 2.65 -8.25 -7.89
CA HIS A 48 3.59 -7.53 -8.74
C HIS A 48 4.08 -6.23 -8.08
N TRP A 49 3.15 -5.43 -7.54
CA TRP A 49 3.51 -4.22 -6.82
C TRP A 49 4.39 -4.54 -5.59
N ARG A 50 4.04 -5.56 -4.80
CA ARG A 50 4.83 -5.98 -3.63
C ARG A 50 6.26 -6.40 -4.00
N ILE A 51 6.44 -7.12 -5.12
CA ILE A 51 7.79 -7.45 -5.64
C ILE A 51 8.56 -6.17 -5.99
N LEU A 52 7.96 -5.26 -6.76
CA LEU A 52 8.61 -4.04 -7.22
C LEU A 52 8.96 -3.10 -6.06
N SER A 53 8.08 -2.98 -5.07
CA SER A 53 8.34 -2.19 -3.86
C SER A 53 9.49 -2.77 -3.04
N ALA A 54 9.54 -4.09 -2.87
CA ALA A 54 10.64 -4.76 -2.18
C ALA A 54 11.99 -4.62 -2.92
N GLN A 55 11.96 -4.43 -4.25
CA GLN A 55 13.12 -4.12 -5.08
C GLN A 55 13.46 -2.62 -5.11
N LEU A 56 12.68 -1.77 -4.43
CA LEU A 56 12.77 -0.30 -4.48
C LEU A 56 12.63 0.26 -5.90
N ALA A 57 11.97 -0.47 -6.78
CA ALA A 57 11.72 -0.11 -8.18
C ALA A 57 10.48 0.80 -8.29
N TRP A 58 10.54 1.98 -7.66
CA TRP A 58 9.39 2.85 -7.45
C TRP A 58 8.72 3.37 -8.73
N PRO A 59 9.45 3.71 -9.82
CA PRO A 59 8.82 4.08 -11.08
C PRO A 59 7.99 2.94 -11.69
N GLU A 60 8.46 1.69 -11.56
CA GLU A 60 7.78 0.48 -12.02
C GLU A 60 6.59 0.16 -11.10
N ALA A 61 6.78 0.27 -9.78
CA ALA A 61 5.74 0.09 -8.78
C ALA A 61 4.57 1.07 -8.99
N LEU A 62 4.87 2.33 -9.31
CA LEU A 62 3.85 3.32 -9.66
C LEU A 62 3.02 2.89 -10.86
N ARG A 63 3.66 2.40 -11.94
CA ARG A 63 2.93 1.90 -13.13
C ARG A 63 2.08 0.67 -12.81
N ALA A 64 2.60 -0.25 -11.98
CA ALA A 64 1.86 -1.43 -11.55
C ALA A 64 0.61 -1.05 -10.73
N ALA A 65 0.72 -0.09 -9.82
CA ALA A 65 -0.40 0.43 -9.04
C ALA A 65 -1.46 1.12 -9.92
N GLN A 66 -1.04 1.91 -10.91
CA GLN A 66 -1.94 2.52 -11.90
C GLN A 66 -2.73 1.45 -12.66
N ARG A 67 -2.03 0.40 -13.12
CA ARG A 67 -2.68 -0.72 -13.78
C ARG A 67 -3.67 -1.45 -12.87
N TYR A 68 -3.34 -1.59 -11.58
CA TYR A 68 -4.23 -2.18 -10.59
C TYR A 68 -5.54 -1.36 -10.47
N ILE A 69 -5.45 -0.03 -10.40
CA ILE A 69 -6.63 0.85 -10.34
C ILE A 69 -7.48 0.71 -11.62
N GLU A 70 -6.87 0.63 -12.80
CA GLU A 70 -7.60 0.44 -14.06
C GLU A 70 -8.44 -0.85 -14.07
N VAL A 71 -7.88 -1.93 -13.54
CA VAL A 71 -8.50 -3.26 -13.54
C VAL A 71 -9.51 -3.40 -12.39
N ALA A 72 -9.21 -2.87 -11.22
CA ALA A 72 -10.01 -3.03 -10.01
C ALA A 72 -10.19 -1.72 -9.24
N PRO A 73 -10.83 -0.69 -9.83
CA PRO A 73 -10.97 0.63 -9.20
C PRO A 73 -11.79 0.61 -7.91
N GLN A 74 -12.56 -0.46 -7.65
CA GLN A 74 -13.36 -0.66 -6.45
C GLN A 74 -12.54 -1.19 -5.25
N LEU A 75 -11.30 -1.62 -5.47
CA LEU A 75 -10.40 -2.10 -4.39
C LEU A 75 -9.49 -0.95 -3.93
N PRO A 76 -9.31 -0.76 -2.60
CA PRO A 76 -8.50 0.32 -2.07
C PRO A 76 -6.99 0.13 -2.34
N ALA A 77 -6.53 -1.12 -2.45
CA ALA A 77 -5.10 -1.45 -2.55
C ALA A 77 -4.38 -0.70 -3.68
N GLY A 78 -4.93 -0.68 -4.90
CA GLY A 78 -4.31 0.05 -6.01
C GLY A 78 -4.11 1.54 -5.72
N TRP A 79 -5.09 2.19 -5.06
CA TRP A 79 -5.03 3.59 -4.67
C TRP A 79 -3.97 3.85 -3.59
N ILE A 80 -3.90 2.97 -2.59
CA ILE A 80 -2.88 3.00 -1.53
C ILE A 80 -1.50 2.82 -2.15
N HIS A 81 -1.31 1.84 -3.00
CA HIS A 81 -0.03 1.54 -3.65
C HIS A 81 0.46 2.66 -4.56
N GLN A 82 -0.45 3.30 -5.32
CA GLN A 82 -0.07 4.44 -6.15
C GLN A 82 0.40 5.61 -5.29
N SER A 83 -0.33 5.95 -4.23
CA SER A 83 0.06 7.04 -3.34
C SER A 83 1.39 6.75 -2.64
N TYR A 84 1.60 5.52 -2.17
CA TYR A 84 2.85 5.11 -1.55
C TYR A 84 4.02 5.21 -2.53
N SER A 85 3.85 4.71 -3.75
CA SER A 85 4.89 4.82 -4.79
C SER A 85 5.23 6.28 -5.13
N LEU A 86 4.24 7.18 -5.15
CA LEU A 86 4.48 8.62 -5.31
C LEU A 86 5.29 9.19 -4.16
N HIS A 87 4.97 8.82 -2.92
CA HIS A 87 5.70 9.26 -1.73
C HIS A 87 7.17 8.83 -1.78
N GLU A 88 7.45 7.58 -2.10
CA GLU A 88 8.80 7.05 -2.22
C GLU A 88 9.60 7.71 -3.36
N LEU A 89 8.93 8.17 -4.40
CA LEU A 89 9.50 9.00 -5.46
C LEU A 89 9.71 10.48 -5.05
N ARG A 90 9.55 10.81 -3.76
CA ARG A 90 9.67 12.18 -3.22
C ARG A 90 8.60 13.15 -3.75
N ARG A 91 7.45 12.62 -4.16
CA ARG A 91 6.29 13.37 -4.63
C ARG A 91 5.18 13.33 -3.56
N THR A 92 5.54 13.64 -2.32
CA THR A 92 4.67 13.46 -1.13
C THR A 92 3.40 14.31 -1.21
N ASP A 93 3.49 15.55 -1.71
CA ASP A 93 2.31 16.41 -1.91
C ASP A 93 1.31 15.77 -2.90
N GLU A 94 1.80 15.24 -4.01
CA GLU A 94 0.96 14.54 -4.98
C GLU A 94 0.36 13.26 -4.38
N ALA A 95 1.13 12.52 -3.59
CA ALA A 95 0.66 11.32 -2.88
C ALA A 95 -0.50 11.66 -1.95
N PHE A 96 -0.36 12.74 -1.17
CA PHE A 96 -1.39 13.22 -0.27
C PHE A 96 -2.67 13.62 -1.03
N GLN A 97 -2.55 14.47 -2.04
CA GLN A 97 -3.71 14.94 -2.82
C GLN A 97 -4.43 13.79 -3.51
N PHE A 98 -3.67 12.87 -4.11
CA PHE A 98 -4.20 11.70 -4.79
C PHE A 98 -5.00 10.79 -3.83
N LEU A 99 -4.42 10.45 -2.68
CA LEU A 99 -5.07 9.55 -1.71
C LEU A 99 -6.24 10.23 -0.98
N HIS A 100 -6.12 11.53 -0.69
CA HIS A 100 -7.18 12.32 -0.06
C HIS A 100 -8.47 12.35 -0.89
N ALA A 101 -8.34 12.40 -2.23
CA ALA A 101 -9.49 12.43 -3.14
C ALA A 101 -10.39 11.18 -3.04
N VAL A 102 -9.87 10.07 -2.51
CA VAL A 102 -10.60 8.79 -2.44
C VAL A 102 -11.00 8.36 -1.03
N VAL A 103 -10.76 9.18 -0.01
CA VAL A 103 -11.11 8.89 1.40
C VAL A 103 -12.58 8.49 1.55
N LEU A 104 -13.49 9.22 0.90
CA LEU A 104 -14.93 8.95 0.98
C LEU A 104 -15.37 7.74 0.16
N LYS A 105 -14.54 7.28 -0.75
CA LYS A 105 -14.79 6.07 -1.54
C LYS A 105 -14.55 4.79 -0.72
N PHE A 106 -13.62 4.85 0.25
CA PHE A 106 -13.23 3.71 1.06
C PHE A 106 -13.28 4.06 2.57
N PRO A 107 -14.48 4.33 3.13
CA PRO A 107 -14.60 4.86 4.49
C PRO A 107 -14.17 3.89 5.60
N GLU A 108 -14.16 2.59 5.29
CA GLU A 108 -13.76 1.52 6.23
C GLU A 108 -12.26 1.15 6.16
N GLU A 109 -11.51 1.77 5.22
CA GLU A 109 -10.10 1.45 5.01
C GLU A 109 -9.19 2.33 5.85
N SER A 110 -8.64 1.77 6.95
CA SER A 110 -7.82 2.51 7.92
C SER A 110 -6.43 2.90 7.39
N VAL A 111 -5.90 2.17 6.41
CA VAL A 111 -4.58 2.46 5.82
C VAL A 111 -4.58 3.78 5.04
N ILE A 112 -5.73 4.18 4.48
CA ILE A 112 -5.85 5.46 3.78
C ILE A 112 -5.57 6.64 4.72
N PRO A 113 -6.33 6.85 5.83
CA PRO A 113 -6.02 7.93 6.74
C PRO A 113 -4.67 7.77 7.45
N TYR A 114 -4.18 6.53 7.63
CA TYR A 114 -2.84 6.29 8.15
C TYR A 114 -1.76 6.87 7.21
N ASN A 115 -1.79 6.54 5.93
CA ASN A 115 -0.83 7.07 4.96
C ASN A 115 -0.95 8.60 4.79
N LEU A 116 -2.17 9.15 4.84
CA LEU A 116 -2.37 10.60 4.86
C LEU A 116 -1.73 11.26 6.08
N ALA A 117 -1.72 10.60 7.24
CA ALA A 117 -0.99 11.08 8.41
C ALA A 117 0.53 11.08 8.19
N CYS A 118 1.09 10.00 7.60
CA CYS A 118 2.50 9.92 7.24
C CYS A 118 2.89 11.06 6.28
N TYR A 119 2.13 11.24 5.21
CA TYR A 119 2.42 12.28 4.21
C TYR A 119 2.33 13.69 4.80
N ALA A 120 1.28 13.98 5.59
CA ALA A 120 1.14 15.27 6.27
C ALA A 120 2.31 15.52 7.24
N CYS A 121 2.74 14.48 7.98
CA CYS A 121 3.88 14.55 8.87
C CYS A 121 5.18 14.90 8.12
N GLN A 122 5.44 14.23 7.00
CA GLN A 122 6.60 14.50 6.15
C GLN A 122 6.57 15.89 5.50
N MET A 123 5.39 16.47 5.31
CA MET A 123 5.22 17.87 4.88
C MET A 123 5.29 18.89 6.03
N GLY A 124 5.55 18.45 7.27
CA GLY A 124 5.61 19.30 8.46
C GLY A 124 4.25 19.78 8.98
N GLN A 125 3.15 19.22 8.48
CA GLN A 125 1.78 19.59 8.84
C GLN A 125 1.27 18.75 10.03
N LEU A 126 1.91 18.87 11.19
CA LEU A 126 1.72 17.96 12.32
C LEU A 126 0.28 17.92 12.85
N ASP A 127 -0.43 19.04 12.87
CA ASP A 127 -1.84 19.07 13.30
C ASP A 127 -2.76 18.33 12.33
N VAL A 128 -2.43 18.36 11.02
CA VAL A 128 -3.15 17.60 9.97
C VAL A 128 -2.85 16.11 10.12
N ALA A 129 -1.57 15.79 10.31
CA ALA A 129 -1.12 14.42 10.51
C ALA A 129 -1.80 13.77 11.73
N GLN A 130 -1.88 14.47 12.86
CA GLN A 130 -2.55 13.99 14.06
C GLN A 130 -4.05 13.73 13.83
N ARG A 131 -4.75 14.60 13.10
CA ARG A 131 -6.16 14.38 12.77
C ARG A 131 -6.38 13.13 11.91
N TRP A 132 -5.52 12.90 10.91
CA TRP A 132 -5.60 11.73 10.08
C TRP A 132 -5.26 10.45 10.85
N LEU A 133 -4.23 10.50 11.71
CA LEU A 133 -3.88 9.37 12.58
C LEU A 133 -5.04 8.99 13.52
N ASN A 134 -5.72 9.98 14.10
CA ASN A 134 -6.92 9.73 14.91
C ASN A 134 -8.05 9.11 14.10
N GLN A 135 -8.19 9.46 12.83
CA GLN A 135 -9.17 8.82 11.95
C GLN A 135 -8.78 7.37 11.67
N ALA A 136 -7.52 7.08 11.41
CA ALA A 136 -7.02 5.71 11.26
C ALA A 136 -7.31 4.87 12.52
N VAL A 137 -7.06 5.43 13.71
CA VAL A 137 -7.37 4.77 15.00
C VAL A 137 -8.86 4.48 15.17
N ARG A 138 -9.73 5.39 14.76
CA ARG A 138 -11.20 5.17 14.84
C ARG A 138 -11.68 4.04 13.93
N ILE A 139 -11.05 3.86 12.77
CA ILE A 139 -11.42 2.84 11.79
C ILE A 139 -10.75 1.49 12.13
N GLY A 140 -9.43 1.50 12.26
CA GLY A 140 -8.61 0.28 12.38
C GLY A 140 -8.39 -0.21 13.82
N GLY A 141 -8.80 0.59 14.81
CA GLY A 141 -8.56 0.31 16.23
C GLY A 141 -7.19 0.77 16.72
N LYS A 142 -7.14 1.17 18.01
CA LYS A 142 -5.97 1.75 18.64
C LYS A 142 -4.74 0.83 18.60
N ALA A 143 -4.90 -0.43 19.00
CA ALA A 143 -3.77 -1.37 19.09
C ALA A 143 -3.11 -1.62 17.74
N SER A 144 -3.91 -1.80 16.70
CA SER A 144 -3.42 -2.04 15.32
C SER A 144 -2.65 -0.84 14.79
N VAL A 145 -3.26 0.36 14.86
CA VAL A 145 -2.64 1.58 14.33
C VAL A 145 -1.41 1.98 15.14
N LYS A 146 -1.44 1.83 16.47
CA LYS A 146 -0.28 2.10 17.31
C LYS A 146 0.89 1.18 16.97
N GLY A 147 0.64 -0.13 16.80
CA GLY A 147 1.67 -1.10 16.42
C GLY A 147 2.32 -0.82 15.07
N MET A 148 1.57 -0.24 14.09
CA MET A 148 2.16 0.21 12.84
C MET A 148 2.99 1.48 13.00
N ALA A 149 2.57 2.39 13.88
CA ALA A 149 3.11 3.75 13.96
C ALA A 149 4.35 3.89 14.86
N GLU A 150 4.57 2.95 15.81
CA GLU A 150 5.66 3.02 16.78
C GLU A 150 7.05 2.98 16.13
N ASP A 151 7.19 2.24 15.03
CA ASP A 151 8.45 2.09 14.29
C ASP A 151 8.45 2.83 12.95
N ASP A 152 7.35 3.51 12.59
CA ASP A 152 7.23 4.23 11.34
C ASP A 152 8.00 5.56 11.40
N THR A 153 9.11 5.62 10.65
CA THR A 153 9.98 6.80 10.60
C THR A 153 9.30 8.03 10.00
N ASP A 154 8.28 7.86 9.18
CA ASP A 154 7.51 8.96 8.60
C ASP A 154 6.69 9.69 9.66
N LEU A 155 6.32 8.99 10.73
CA LEU A 155 5.59 9.53 11.88
C LEU A 155 6.48 9.93 13.05
N LYS A 156 7.80 9.89 12.91
CA LYS A 156 8.76 10.22 13.97
C LYS A 156 8.45 11.50 14.76
N PRO A 157 8.05 12.62 14.14
CA PRO A 157 7.66 13.82 14.86
C PRO A 157 6.43 13.67 15.77
N LEU A 158 5.60 12.64 15.53
CA LEU A 158 4.40 12.32 16.30
C LEU A 158 4.58 11.17 17.30
N TRP A 159 5.75 10.56 17.43
CA TRP A 159 5.99 9.46 18.38
C TRP A 159 5.58 9.77 19.81
N PRO A 160 5.88 10.96 20.39
CA PRO A 160 5.41 11.29 21.75
C PRO A 160 3.88 11.28 21.87
N TYR A 161 3.18 11.67 20.80
CA TYR A 161 1.73 11.59 20.76
C TYR A 161 1.24 10.13 20.63
N ILE A 162 1.87 9.33 19.77
CA ILE A 162 1.56 7.91 19.54
C ILE A 162 1.74 7.10 20.81
N GLU A 163 2.79 7.36 21.59
CA GLU A 163 3.03 6.75 22.90
C GLU A 163 1.87 7.03 23.87
N SER A 164 1.28 8.22 23.82
CA SER A 164 0.16 8.63 24.68
C SER A 164 -1.21 8.08 24.25
N LEU A 165 -1.32 7.51 23.06
CA LEU A 165 -2.54 6.85 22.57
C LEU A 165 -2.84 5.55 23.39
#